data_be0116e8f095547cff34d11f03ff370a
#
_entry.id   be0116e8f095547cff34d11f03ff370a
#
_cell.length_a   1.000
_cell.length_b   1.000
_cell.length_c   1.000
_cell.angle_alpha   90.00
_cell.angle_beta   90.00
_cell.angle_gamma   90.00
#
_symmetry.space_group_name_H-M   'P 1'
#
loop_
_entity.id
_entity.type
_entity.pdbx_description
1 polymer ?
#
loop_
_entity_poly.entity_id
_entity_poly.type
_entity_poly.pdbx_seq_one_letter_code
_entity_poly.pdbx_strand_id
1 'polypeptide(L)'
;MVAHWRGMDRQHGNNTSPLLVGSQGFRKSTFCRILLPPELRFGYTDSIDFKSRQEAERSLGRFLLVNIDEFDQININQQGFLKHLLQKPVANLRKPYGSTIREMRRYASFIGTSNQKDLLSDPSGSRRFICIEVTGPIHTNVTINYRQLYAQAMDAIAKGERYWLDDSDEAILKQTNREFEQPTPLEQLFLCHFLSLIHISEPTRH
;
A
#
# COMPACT_ATOMS: atom_id res chain seq x y z
N MET A 1 -10.92 4.04 2.48
CA MET A 1 -11.72 3.36 1.44
C MET A 1 -13.16 3.87 1.43
N VAL A 2 -14.02 3.59 2.42
CA VAL A 2 -15.45 3.97 2.40
C VAL A 2 -15.67 5.48 2.28
N ALA A 3 -14.96 6.31 3.05
CA ALA A 3 -15.02 7.77 2.95
C ALA A 3 -14.70 8.26 1.52
N HIS A 4 -13.68 7.70 0.89
CA HIS A 4 -13.29 8.02 -0.48
C HIS A 4 -14.39 7.65 -1.48
N TRP A 5 -15.00 6.48 -1.37
CA TRP A 5 -16.12 6.08 -2.25
C TRP A 5 -17.34 7.00 -2.10
N ARG A 6 -17.55 7.55 -0.92
CA ARG A 6 -18.60 8.55 -0.67
C ARG A 6 -18.28 9.94 -1.22
N GLY A 7 -17.09 10.18 -1.74
CA GLY A 7 -16.70 11.47 -2.30
C GLY A 7 -16.17 12.46 -1.29
N MET A 8 -15.65 11.98 -0.15
CA MET A 8 -15.06 12.82 0.89
C MET A 8 -13.61 13.18 0.62
N ASP A 9 -13.02 12.66 -0.44
CA ASP A 9 -11.65 12.90 -0.90
C ASP A 9 -11.37 14.35 -1.34
N ARG A 10 -12.42 15.17 -1.49
CA ARG A 10 -12.27 16.62 -1.73
C ARG A 10 -11.71 17.39 -0.54
N GLN A 11 -11.95 16.89 0.68
CA GLN A 11 -11.46 17.50 1.91
C GLN A 11 -10.09 16.92 2.29
N HIS A 12 -9.97 15.59 2.22
CA HIS A 12 -8.75 14.87 2.57
C HIS A 12 -8.51 13.76 1.56
N GLY A 13 -7.37 13.83 0.88
CA GLY A 13 -7.02 12.87 -0.17
C GLY A 13 -6.82 11.45 0.37
N ASN A 14 -7.15 10.45 -0.44
CA ASN A 14 -6.86 9.05 -0.17
C ASN A 14 -5.43 8.70 -0.65
N ASN A 15 -4.44 9.25 0.04
CA ASN A 15 -3.02 9.24 -0.37
C ASN A 15 -2.17 8.23 0.43
N THR A 16 -2.78 7.46 1.32
CA THR A 16 -2.11 6.43 2.11
C THR A 16 -2.54 5.02 1.69
N SER A 17 -1.67 4.05 1.88
CA SER A 17 -1.89 2.65 1.53
C SER A 17 -1.35 1.75 2.64
N PRO A 18 -2.16 0.86 3.23
CA PRO A 18 -1.66 -0.19 4.11
C PRO A 18 -0.74 -1.15 3.33
N LEU A 19 0.36 -1.59 3.96
CA LEU A 19 1.24 -2.64 3.47
C LEU A 19 1.29 -3.76 4.51
N LEU A 20 0.84 -4.95 4.14
CA LEU A 20 0.90 -6.14 4.98
C LEU A 20 2.24 -6.84 4.75
N VAL A 21 3.10 -6.81 5.75
CA VAL A 21 4.46 -7.36 5.68
C VAL A 21 4.55 -8.62 6.54
N GLY A 22 5.06 -9.73 5.99
CA GLY A 22 5.19 -10.97 6.75
C GLY A 22 5.49 -12.16 5.84
N SER A 23 5.78 -13.31 6.43
CA SER A 23 6.20 -14.51 5.72
C SER A 23 5.22 -14.95 4.62
N GLN A 24 5.77 -15.61 3.61
CA GLN A 24 4.97 -16.27 2.58
C GLN A 24 4.03 -17.30 3.23
N GLY A 25 2.85 -17.48 2.65
CA GLY A 25 1.84 -18.39 3.19
C GLY A 25 0.93 -17.80 4.27
N PHE A 26 1.18 -16.59 4.76
CA PHE A 26 0.33 -15.91 5.76
C PHE A 26 -1.00 -15.40 5.21
N ARG A 27 -1.35 -15.75 3.97
CA ARG A 27 -2.64 -15.45 3.31
C ARG A 27 -2.95 -13.94 3.17
N LYS A 28 -1.90 -13.10 3.07
CA LYS A 28 -2.04 -11.64 2.96
C LYS A 28 -2.86 -11.23 1.73
N SER A 29 -2.52 -11.75 0.55
CA SER A 29 -3.23 -11.45 -0.71
C SER A 29 -4.68 -11.96 -0.71
N THR A 30 -4.92 -13.13 -0.09
CA THR A 30 -6.28 -13.65 0.13
C THR A 30 -7.08 -12.70 1.02
N PHE A 31 -6.48 -12.21 2.10
CA PHE A 31 -7.10 -11.20 2.98
C PHE A 31 -7.46 -9.92 2.21
N CYS A 32 -6.55 -9.41 1.39
CA CYS A 32 -6.82 -8.22 0.56
C CYS A 32 -8.04 -8.41 -0.34
N ARG A 33 -8.16 -9.59 -0.95
CA ARG A 33 -9.28 -9.91 -1.86
C ARG A 33 -10.63 -9.99 -1.13
N ILE A 34 -10.67 -10.56 0.08
CA ILE A 34 -11.91 -10.70 0.85
C ILE A 34 -12.35 -9.42 1.57
N LEU A 35 -11.60 -8.33 1.50
CA LEU A 35 -12.08 -7.03 1.97
C LEU A 35 -13.29 -6.53 1.18
N LEU A 36 -13.40 -6.90 -0.10
CA LEU A 36 -14.59 -6.61 -0.90
C LEU A 36 -15.59 -7.77 -0.81
N PRO A 37 -16.88 -7.46 -0.64
CA PRO A 37 -17.95 -8.45 -0.68
C PRO A 37 -18.01 -9.11 -2.08
N PRO A 38 -18.56 -10.33 -2.20
CA PRO A 38 -18.63 -11.04 -3.46
C PRO A 38 -19.18 -10.22 -4.63
N GLU A 39 -20.20 -9.39 -4.36
CA GLU A 39 -20.89 -8.54 -5.34
C GLU A 39 -20.01 -7.41 -5.88
N LEU A 40 -18.97 -7.00 -5.14
CA LEU A 40 -18.04 -5.93 -5.53
C LEU A 40 -16.65 -6.45 -5.93
N ARG A 41 -16.42 -7.75 -5.96
CA ARG A 41 -15.11 -8.34 -6.30
C ARG A 41 -14.64 -8.04 -7.73
N PHE A 42 -15.53 -7.68 -8.63
CA PHE A 42 -15.15 -7.18 -9.95
C PHE A 42 -14.35 -5.86 -9.86
N GLY A 43 -14.46 -5.14 -8.76
CA GLY A 43 -13.69 -3.94 -8.46
C GLY A 43 -12.35 -4.20 -7.76
N TYR A 44 -11.92 -5.45 -7.63
CA TYR A 44 -10.61 -5.83 -7.10
C TYR A 44 -9.64 -6.14 -8.23
N THR A 45 -8.40 -5.74 -8.06
CA THR A 45 -7.27 -6.23 -8.87
C THR A 45 -6.02 -6.37 -8.01
N ASP A 46 -5.20 -7.36 -8.32
CA ASP A 46 -3.83 -7.57 -7.81
C ASP A 46 -2.79 -7.43 -8.94
N SER A 47 -3.23 -6.99 -10.11
CA SER A 47 -2.39 -6.78 -11.27
C SER A 47 -2.53 -5.35 -11.76
N ILE A 48 -1.49 -4.54 -11.54
CA ILE A 48 -1.38 -3.19 -12.09
C ILE A 48 -0.15 -3.13 -13.00
N ASP A 49 -0.33 -2.62 -14.22
CA ASP A 49 0.78 -2.46 -15.15
C ASP A 49 1.52 -1.14 -14.90
N PHE A 50 2.62 -1.19 -14.17
CA PHE A 50 3.49 -0.03 -13.94
C PHE A 50 4.30 0.40 -15.17
N LYS A 51 4.37 -0.42 -16.23
CA LYS A 51 5.07 -0.07 -17.47
C LYS A 51 4.24 0.90 -18.31
N SER A 52 2.92 0.78 -18.25
CA SER A 52 1.99 1.66 -18.94
C SER A 52 1.34 2.65 -17.97
N ARG A 53 1.83 3.89 -17.97
CA ARG A 53 1.24 4.97 -17.15
C ARG A 53 -0.24 5.16 -17.41
N GLN A 54 -0.66 5.04 -18.67
CA GLN A 54 -2.07 5.22 -19.04
C GLN A 54 -2.96 4.11 -18.47
N GLU A 55 -2.51 2.85 -18.52
CA GLU A 55 -3.27 1.72 -17.96
C GLU A 55 -3.32 1.80 -16.43
N ALA A 56 -2.21 2.16 -15.77
CA ALA A 56 -2.20 2.37 -14.34
C ALA A 56 -3.15 3.50 -13.92
N GLU A 57 -3.21 4.60 -14.66
CA GLU A 57 -4.16 5.68 -14.39
C GLU A 57 -5.61 5.29 -14.67
N ARG A 58 -5.86 4.46 -15.70
CA ARG A 58 -7.20 3.90 -15.96
C ARG A 58 -7.69 3.03 -14.81
N SER A 59 -6.78 2.29 -14.19
CA SER A 59 -7.08 1.46 -13.02
C SER A 59 -7.66 2.26 -11.87
N LEU A 60 -7.28 3.54 -11.71
CA LEU A 60 -7.81 4.43 -10.66
C LEU A 60 -9.32 4.64 -10.74
N GLY A 61 -9.87 4.71 -11.94
CA GLY A 61 -11.32 4.89 -12.12
C GLY A 61 -12.09 3.60 -12.37
N ARG A 62 -11.38 2.48 -12.61
CA ARG A 62 -11.99 1.19 -12.92
C ARG A 62 -12.18 0.32 -11.69
N PHE A 63 -11.20 0.30 -10.79
CA PHE A 63 -11.20 -0.58 -9.62
C PHE A 63 -11.57 0.17 -8.35
N LEU A 64 -12.05 -0.57 -7.35
CA LEU A 64 -12.37 -0.09 -6.02
C LEU A 64 -11.20 -0.32 -5.05
N LEU A 65 -10.52 -1.45 -5.20
CA LEU A 65 -9.36 -1.84 -4.39
C LEU A 65 -8.28 -2.45 -5.29
N VAL A 66 -7.11 -1.85 -5.25
CA VAL A 66 -5.92 -2.31 -5.97
C VAL A 66 -4.94 -2.86 -4.94
N ASN A 67 -4.63 -4.15 -5.03
CA ASN A 67 -3.58 -4.77 -4.25
C ASN A 67 -2.26 -4.71 -5.02
N ILE A 68 -1.24 -4.11 -4.44
CA ILE A 68 0.13 -4.19 -4.94
C ILE A 68 0.73 -5.45 -4.32
N ASP A 69 0.52 -6.58 -5.00
CA ASP A 69 1.08 -7.85 -4.55
C ASP A 69 2.59 -7.86 -4.76
N GLU A 70 3.33 -8.50 -3.85
CA GLU A 70 4.78 -8.54 -3.88
C GLU A 70 5.41 -7.13 -4.02
N PHE A 71 5.03 -6.21 -3.15
CA PHE A 71 5.55 -4.83 -3.13
C PHE A 71 7.08 -4.77 -3.11
N ASP A 72 7.73 -5.76 -2.52
CA ASP A 72 9.19 -5.91 -2.49
C ASP A 72 9.83 -6.14 -3.88
N GLN A 73 9.03 -6.54 -4.89
CA GLN A 73 9.51 -6.73 -6.26
C GLN A 73 9.44 -5.45 -7.11
N ILE A 74 8.74 -4.41 -6.66
CA ILE A 74 8.67 -3.15 -7.41
C ILE A 74 9.94 -2.32 -7.18
N ASN A 75 10.52 -1.84 -8.28
CA ASN A 75 11.74 -1.04 -8.22
C ASN A 75 11.46 0.41 -7.78
N ILE A 76 12.54 1.17 -7.49
CA ILE A 76 12.46 2.54 -6.98
C ILE A 76 11.65 3.48 -7.90
N ASN A 77 11.75 3.32 -9.22
CA ASN A 77 11.01 4.15 -10.18
C ASN A 77 9.51 3.83 -10.14
N GLN A 78 9.16 2.56 -9.99
CA GLN A 78 7.78 2.10 -9.83
C GLN A 78 7.20 2.55 -8.50
N GLN A 79 7.97 2.52 -7.40
CA GLN A 79 7.56 3.09 -6.13
C GLN A 79 7.30 4.59 -6.24
N GLY A 80 8.18 5.33 -6.93
CA GLY A 80 7.98 6.75 -7.22
C GLY A 80 6.69 7.02 -8.02
N PHE A 81 6.41 6.19 -9.02
CA PHE A 81 5.19 6.30 -9.80
C PHE A 81 3.93 5.92 -8.99
N LEU A 82 4.00 4.89 -8.16
CA LEU A 82 2.92 4.54 -7.24
C LEU A 82 2.59 5.69 -6.28
N LYS A 83 3.60 6.35 -5.71
CA LYS A 83 3.40 7.54 -4.87
C LYS A 83 2.67 8.66 -5.62
N HIS A 84 2.98 8.84 -6.90
CA HIS A 84 2.26 9.78 -7.75
C HIS A 84 0.80 9.36 -7.97
N LEU A 85 0.53 8.07 -8.22
CA LEU A 85 -0.83 7.55 -8.37
C LEU A 85 -1.65 7.72 -7.08
N LEU A 86 -1.03 7.49 -5.91
CA LEU A 86 -1.69 7.67 -4.61
C LEU A 86 -2.15 9.12 -4.36
N GLN A 87 -1.47 10.11 -4.94
CA GLN A 87 -1.81 11.52 -4.78
C GLN A 87 -2.86 12.03 -5.76
N LYS A 88 -3.14 11.29 -6.84
CA LYS A 88 -4.09 11.74 -7.85
C LYS A 88 -5.53 11.65 -7.36
N PRO A 89 -6.29 12.75 -7.29
CA PRO A 89 -7.71 12.72 -6.97
C PRO A 89 -8.57 12.31 -8.18
N VAL A 90 -8.07 12.56 -9.40
CA VAL A 90 -8.73 12.26 -10.66
C VAL A 90 -7.77 11.57 -11.63
N ALA A 91 -8.28 10.71 -12.49
CA ALA A 91 -7.56 10.11 -13.58
C ALA A 91 -7.87 10.88 -14.87
N ASN A 92 -6.83 11.33 -15.58
CA ASN A 92 -6.97 12.00 -16.85
C ASN A 92 -6.84 10.98 -18.00
N LEU A 93 -7.95 10.60 -18.60
CA LEU A 93 -7.98 9.58 -19.63
C LEU A 93 -8.14 10.18 -21.01
N ARG A 94 -7.22 9.83 -21.90
CA ARG A 94 -7.35 10.10 -23.33
C ARG A 94 -7.97 8.88 -23.99
N LYS A 95 -9.06 9.08 -24.76
CA LYS A 95 -9.58 8.00 -25.62
C LYS A 95 -8.53 7.61 -26.64
N PRO A 96 -8.36 6.31 -26.96
CA PRO A 96 -7.59 5.90 -28.12
C PRO A 96 -8.10 6.66 -29.36
N TYR A 97 -7.18 7.29 -30.10
CA TYR A 97 -7.48 8.09 -31.29
C TYR A 97 -8.33 9.37 -31.07
N GLY A 98 -8.57 9.77 -29.80
CA GLY A 98 -9.30 11.00 -29.47
C GLY A 98 -8.38 12.13 -29.04
N SER A 99 -8.75 13.37 -29.39
CA SER A 99 -8.06 14.59 -28.95
C SER A 99 -8.52 15.06 -27.57
N THR A 100 -9.65 14.56 -27.08
CA THR A 100 -10.27 15.03 -25.84
C THR A 100 -9.80 14.23 -24.64
N ILE A 101 -9.25 14.91 -23.64
CA ILE A 101 -8.95 14.37 -22.33
C ILE A 101 -10.24 14.41 -21.50
N ARG A 102 -10.63 13.30 -20.91
CA ARG A 102 -11.74 13.23 -19.95
C ARG A 102 -11.19 13.01 -18.56
N GLU A 103 -11.62 13.83 -17.64
CA GLU A 103 -11.41 13.59 -16.22
C GLU A 103 -12.34 12.48 -15.76
N MET A 104 -11.77 11.49 -15.08
CA MET A 104 -12.51 10.42 -14.45
C MET A 104 -12.18 10.42 -12.97
N ARG A 105 -13.21 10.36 -12.13
CA ARG A 105 -13.05 10.25 -10.69
C ARG A 105 -12.26 9.00 -10.36
N ARG A 106 -11.34 9.11 -9.41
CA ARG A 106 -10.67 7.97 -8.80
C ARG A 106 -11.62 7.29 -7.82
N TYR A 107 -11.78 5.97 -7.94
CA TYR A 107 -12.44 5.09 -6.97
C TYR A 107 -11.45 4.19 -6.24
N ALA A 108 -10.29 3.95 -6.82
CA ALA A 108 -9.31 3.02 -6.31
C ALA A 108 -8.70 3.48 -4.98
N SER A 109 -8.84 2.64 -3.96
CA SER A 109 -7.96 2.61 -2.79
C SER A 109 -6.88 1.58 -3.02
N PHE A 110 -5.72 1.75 -2.37
CA PHE A 110 -4.60 0.85 -2.51
C PHE A 110 -4.35 0.10 -1.21
N ILE A 111 -3.88 -1.13 -1.33
CA ILE A 111 -3.31 -1.95 -0.28
C ILE A 111 -2.12 -2.68 -0.89
N GLY A 112 -1.16 -3.11 -0.11
CA GLY A 112 -0.05 -3.90 -0.64
C GLY A 112 0.31 -5.07 0.26
N THR A 113 1.04 -6.03 -0.30
CA THR A 113 1.60 -7.16 0.43
C THR A 113 3.10 -7.27 0.15
N SER A 114 3.88 -7.70 1.14
CA SER A 114 5.30 -7.98 1.00
C SER A 114 5.70 -9.19 1.82
N ASN A 115 6.71 -9.92 1.33
CA ASN A 115 7.33 -11.01 2.07
C ASN A 115 8.62 -10.58 2.79
N GLN A 116 9.11 -9.38 2.50
CA GLN A 116 10.33 -8.82 3.07
C GLN A 116 10.04 -7.52 3.81
N LYS A 117 10.86 -7.22 4.84
CA LYS A 117 10.75 -5.97 5.61
C LYS A 117 11.40 -4.79 4.89
N ASP A 118 12.54 -4.99 4.24
CA ASP A 118 13.33 -3.95 3.59
C ASP A 118 12.69 -3.52 2.25
N LEU A 119 11.56 -2.85 2.31
CA LEU A 119 10.72 -2.59 1.14
C LEU A 119 10.61 -1.11 0.77
N LEU A 120 10.84 -0.20 1.72
CA LEU A 120 10.73 1.24 1.47
C LEU A 120 12.08 1.82 1.05
N SER A 121 12.22 2.16 -0.22
CA SER A 121 13.48 2.67 -0.80
C SER A 121 13.67 4.18 -0.65
N ASP A 122 12.63 4.92 -0.22
CA ASP A 122 12.66 6.37 -0.08
C ASP A 122 12.00 6.81 1.23
N PRO A 123 12.82 7.20 2.25
CA PRO A 123 12.32 7.64 3.54
C PRO A 123 11.38 8.87 3.45
N SER A 124 11.58 9.73 2.45
CA SER A 124 10.73 10.91 2.26
C SER A 124 9.31 10.57 1.84
N GLY A 125 9.13 9.41 1.23
CA GLY A 125 7.85 8.91 0.75
C GLY A 125 7.18 7.90 1.68
N SER A 126 7.83 7.48 2.76
CA SER A 126 7.36 6.43 3.67
C SER A 126 6.02 6.76 4.33
N ARG A 127 5.72 8.05 4.55
CA ARG A 127 4.44 8.54 5.11
C ARG A 127 3.18 8.13 4.33
N ARG A 128 3.33 7.61 3.11
CA ARG A 128 2.18 7.12 2.31
C ARG A 128 1.86 5.67 2.55
N PHE A 129 2.74 4.94 3.23
CA PHE A 129 2.59 3.53 3.48
C PHE A 129 2.45 3.26 4.97
N ILE A 130 1.36 2.58 5.35
CA ILE A 130 1.13 2.14 6.72
C ILE A 130 1.60 0.69 6.78
N CYS A 131 2.87 0.47 7.16
CA CYS A 131 3.45 -0.86 7.26
C CYS A 131 2.89 -1.58 8.49
N ILE A 132 2.35 -2.77 8.27
CA ILE A 132 1.71 -3.61 9.28
C ILE A 132 2.40 -4.97 9.25
N GLU A 133 3.12 -5.31 10.31
CA GLU A 133 3.73 -6.63 10.44
C GLU A 133 2.66 -7.68 10.74
N VAL A 134 2.60 -8.69 9.86
CA VAL A 134 1.73 -9.86 10.02
C VAL A 134 2.58 -10.97 10.61
N THR A 135 2.34 -11.29 11.89
CA THR A 135 3.18 -12.22 12.68
C THR A 135 2.75 -13.69 12.57
N GLY A 136 1.64 -13.96 11.90
CA GLY A 136 1.12 -15.31 11.70
C GLY A 136 0.08 -15.41 10.59
N PRO A 137 -0.34 -16.62 10.22
CA PRO A 137 -1.33 -16.82 9.15
C PRO A 137 -2.67 -16.15 9.46
N ILE A 138 -3.16 -15.35 8.53
CA ILE A 138 -4.47 -14.68 8.65
C ILE A 138 -5.58 -15.70 8.47
N HIS A 139 -6.55 -15.70 9.36
CA HIS A 139 -7.73 -16.56 9.27
C HIS A 139 -8.70 -16.01 8.19
N THR A 140 -8.60 -16.54 6.98
CA THR A 140 -9.43 -16.12 5.84
C THR A 140 -10.65 -16.99 5.60
N ASN A 141 -10.75 -18.15 6.28
CA ASN A 141 -11.89 -19.06 6.20
C ASN A 141 -12.98 -18.69 7.23
N VAL A 142 -13.41 -17.42 7.19
CA VAL A 142 -14.43 -16.89 8.10
C VAL A 142 -15.59 -16.31 7.28
N THR A 143 -16.80 -16.45 7.81
CA THR A 143 -17.95 -15.76 7.23
C THR A 143 -17.95 -14.30 7.66
N ILE A 144 -17.67 -13.40 6.71
CA ILE A 144 -17.65 -11.97 6.96
C ILE A 144 -19.07 -11.41 6.79
N ASN A 145 -19.60 -10.76 7.82
CA ASN A 145 -20.84 -9.99 7.69
C ASN A 145 -20.51 -8.62 7.08
N TYR A 146 -20.44 -8.56 5.75
CA TYR A 146 -20.12 -7.32 5.03
C TYR A 146 -21.11 -6.19 5.29
N ARG A 147 -22.39 -6.50 5.48
CA ARG A 147 -23.38 -5.46 5.81
C ARG A 147 -23.04 -4.77 7.11
N GLN A 148 -22.69 -5.54 8.14
CA GLN A 148 -22.30 -5.00 9.45
C GLN A 148 -20.96 -4.26 9.37
N LEU A 149 -19.96 -4.82 8.68
CA LEU A 149 -18.62 -4.23 8.51
C LEU A 149 -18.73 -2.85 7.85
N TYR A 150 -19.43 -2.74 6.73
CA TYR A 150 -19.61 -1.47 6.03
C TYR A 150 -20.55 -0.51 6.75
N ALA A 151 -21.58 -1.01 7.45
CA ALA A 151 -22.44 -0.18 8.29
C ALA A 151 -21.63 0.45 9.44
N GLN A 152 -20.74 -0.28 10.09
CA GLN A 152 -19.83 0.25 11.11
C GLN A 152 -18.93 1.34 10.56
N ALA A 153 -18.33 1.15 9.38
CA ALA A 153 -17.51 2.16 8.74
C ALA A 153 -18.31 3.43 8.39
N MET A 154 -19.55 3.25 7.96
CA MET A 154 -20.46 4.37 7.68
C MET A 154 -20.87 5.13 8.94
N ASP A 155 -21.13 4.41 10.03
CA ASP A 155 -21.46 5.00 11.34
C ASP A 155 -20.28 5.78 11.90
N ALA A 156 -19.06 5.22 11.83
CA ALA A 156 -17.84 5.90 12.24
C ALA A 156 -17.65 7.24 11.49
N ILE A 157 -17.83 7.23 10.16
CA ILE A 157 -17.80 8.45 9.34
C ILE A 157 -18.89 9.44 9.76
N ALA A 158 -20.12 8.95 10.01
CA ALA A 158 -21.23 9.80 10.41
C ALA A 158 -21.02 10.45 11.79
N LYS A 159 -20.31 9.77 12.68
CA LYS A 159 -19.88 10.30 13.99
C LYS A 159 -18.68 11.24 13.93
N GLY A 160 -18.12 11.47 12.74
CA GLY A 160 -17.00 12.36 12.54
C GLY A 160 -15.64 11.73 12.86
N GLU A 161 -15.55 10.39 12.91
CA GLU A 161 -14.25 9.74 13.06
C GLU A 161 -13.34 10.10 11.89
N ARG A 162 -12.08 10.39 12.22
CA ARG A 162 -11.09 10.83 11.26
C ARG A 162 -10.64 9.67 10.36
N TYR A 163 -10.66 9.88 9.05
CA TYR A 163 -10.27 8.90 8.03
C TYR A 163 -9.00 9.31 7.26
N TRP A 164 -8.29 10.32 7.74
CA TRP A 164 -7.02 10.81 7.21
C TRP A 164 -5.98 10.92 8.33
N LEU A 165 -4.71 11.00 7.95
CA LEU A 165 -3.61 11.24 8.87
C LEU A 165 -3.32 12.74 8.92
N ASP A 166 -3.06 13.28 10.12
CA ASP A 166 -2.52 14.61 10.30
C ASP A 166 -0.99 14.60 10.46
N ASP A 167 -0.38 15.75 10.65
CA ASP A 167 1.08 15.89 10.76
C ASP A 167 1.65 15.06 11.94
N SER A 168 0.90 14.93 13.04
CA SER A 168 1.32 14.13 14.20
C SER A 168 1.27 12.64 13.89
N ASP A 169 0.21 12.18 13.21
CA ASP A 169 0.11 10.79 12.75
C ASP A 169 1.20 10.46 11.72
N GLU A 170 1.49 11.40 10.78
CA GLU A 170 2.56 11.21 9.81
C GLU A 170 3.94 11.10 10.47
N ALA A 171 4.18 11.85 11.56
CA ALA A 171 5.42 11.75 12.33
C ALA A 171 5.57 10.39 13.01
N ILE A 172 4.50 9.88 13.64
CA ILE A 172 4.46 8.54 14.25
C ILE A 172 4.68 7.47 13.18
N LEU A 173 3.96 7.58 12.06
CA LEU A 173 4.06 6.64 10.95
C LEU A 173 5.49 6.58 10.38
N LYS A 174 6.13 7.74 10.22
CA LYS A 174 7.52 7.81 9.76
C LYS A 174 8.47 7.10 10.72
N GLN A 175 8.24 7.23 12.03
CA GLN A 175 9.06 6.54 13.03
C GLN A 175 8.84 5.01 12.98
N THR A 176 7.60 4.56 12.90
CA THR A 176 7.25 3.14 12.80
C THR A 176 7.78 2.50 11.52
N ASN A 177 7.73 3.24 10.41
CA ASN A 177 8.17 2.73 9.11
C ASN A 177 9.70 2.57 8.99
N ARG A 178 10.51 3.09 9.91
CA ARG A 178 11.98 2.92 9.88
C ARG A 178 12.41 1.46 9.85
N GLU A 179 11.66 0.58 10.49
CA GLU A 179 11.93 -0.87 10.48
C GLU A 179 11.72 -1.53 9.12
N PHE A 180 11.06 -0.82 8.20
CA PHE A 180 10.72 -1.28 6.85
C PHE A 180 11.48 -0.53 5.75
N GLU A 181 12.37 0.39 6.13
CA GLU A 181 13.22 1.14 5.19
C GLU A 181 14.43 0.29 4.77
N GLN A 182 14.77 0.37 3.50
CA GLN A 182 16.01 -0.24 3.00
C GLN A 182 17.20 0.50 3.60
N PRO A 183 18.23 -0.25 4.09
CA PRO A 183 19.45 0.39 4.56
C PRO A 183 20.07 1.23 3.45
N THR A 184 20.54 2.41 3.79
CA THR A 184 21.25 3.27 2.84
C THR A 184 22.53 2.59 2.34
N PRO A 185 23.06 2.95 1.16
CA PRO A 185 24.32 2.39 0.67
C PRO A 185 25.48 2.53 1.66
N LEU A 186 25.50 3.61 2.46
CA LEU A 186 26.48 3.82 3.51
C LEU A 186 26.32 2.84 4.67
N GLU A 187 25.08 2.64 5.13
CA GLU A 187 24.76 1.64 6.17
C GLU A 187 25.05 0.22 5.69
N GLN A 188 24.74 -0.11 4.43
CA GLN A 188 25.08 -1.41 3.85
C GLN A 188 26.60 -1.62 3.84
N LEU A 189 27.37 -0.62 3.41
CA LEU A 189 28.83 -0.68 3.41
C LEU A 189 29.38 -0.85 4.83
N PHE A 190 28.83 -0.10 5.79
CA PHE A 190 29.20 -0.19 7.20
C PHE A 190 28.90 -1.59 7.75
N LEU A 191 27.70 -2.12 7.55
CA LEU A 191 27.31 -3.46 8.00
C LEU A 191 28.19 -4.54 7.37
N CYS A 192 28.46 -4.48 6.07
CA CYS A 192 29.35 -5.42 5.39
C CYS A 192 30.78 -5.38 5.96
N HIS A 193 31.30 -4.19 6.28
CA HIS A 193 32.67 -4.06 6.80
C HIS A 193 32.77 -4.53 8.25
N PHE A 194 31.83 -4.17 9.11
CA PHE A 194 31.88 -4.52 10.53
C PHE A 194 31.42 -5.96 10.80
N LEU A 195 30.41 -6.49 10.10
CA LEU A 195 30.01 -7.89 10.25
C LEU A 195 31.09 -8.87 9.77
N SER A 196 31.84 -8.52 8.74
CA SER A 196 33.00 -9.33 8.31
C SER A 196 34.11 -9.38 9.35
N LEU A 197 34.30 -8.29 10.12
CA LEU A 197 35.29 -8.24 11.20
C LEU A 197 34.90 -9.04 12.43
N ILE A 198 33.59 -9.13 12.75
CA ILE A 198 33.08 -9.89 13.89
C ILE A 198 33.23 -11.41 13.65
N HIS A 199 33.04 -11.88 12.41
CA HIS A 199 33.25 -13.31 12.08
C HIS A 199 34.70 -13.76 12.07
N ILE A 200 35.66 -12.85 12.02
CA ILE A 200 37.10 -13.18 12.08
C ILE A 200 37.60 -13.35 13.51
N SER A 201 36.82 -12.92 14.52
CA SER A 201 37.24 -12.89 15.93
C SER A 201 36.74 -14.06 16.79
N GLU A 202 36.09 -15.08 16.24
CA GLU A 202 35.82 -16.29 17.03
C GLU A 202 37.09 -17.15 17.14
N PRO A 203 37.67 -17.29 18.34
CA PRO A 203 38.81 -18.18 18.52
C PRO A 203 38.31 -19.63 18.41
N THR A 204 38.86 -20.35 17.44
CA THR A 204 38.78 -21.82 17.38
C THR A 204 39.27 -22.40 18.71
N ARG A 205 38.36 -22.85 19.55
CA ARG A 205 38.71 -23.72 20.67
C ARG A 205 39.05 -25.11 20.14
N HIS A 206 40.31 -25.44 20.25
CA HIS A 206 40.82 -26.83 20.18
C HIS A 206 40.39 -27.62 21.41
#